data_9cb52b4531e28af30ae4d7e4a11d569f
#
_entry.id   9cb52b4531e28af30ae4d7e4a11d569f
#
_cell.length_a   1.000
_cell.length_b   1.000
_cell.length_c   1.000
_cell.angle_alpha   90.00
_cell.angle_beta   90.00
_cell.angle_gamma   90.00
#
_symmetry.space_group_name_H-M   'P 1'
#
loop_
_entity.id
_entity.type
_entity.pdbx_description
1 polymer ?
#
loop_
_entity_poly.entity_id
_entity_poly.type
_entity_poly.pdbx_seq_one_letter_code
_entity_poly.pdbx_strand_id
1 'polypeptide(L)'
;MQHGDFTHVEIPADDAGRAKRFYGELFNWQFLDLPDYPDYHMFTTAAGEDGAGGAIGLRKDMASDKVLAYIKVDSIDATVDRLQDLGGSVKTPKGEVPGQGWYAVVLDSEGNEIAVWESLPRG
;
A
#
# COMPACT_ATOMS: atom_id res chain seq x y z
N MET A 1 -9.37 -3.55 -10.79
CA MET A 1 -8.28 -2.60 -10.99
C MET A 1 -7.32 -3.12 -12.03
N GLN A 2 -6.84 -2.26 -12.85
CA GLN A 2 -5.97 -2.58 -13.97
C GLN A 2 -4.53 -2.22 -13.66
N HIS A 3 -3.60 -2.74 -14.46
CA HIS A 3 -2.20 -2.37 -14.39
C HIS A 3 -2.06 -0.85 -14.45
N GLY A 4 -1.33 -0.29 -13.50
CA GLY A 4 -1.12 1.15 -13.37
C GLY A 4 -2.11 1.87 -12.46
N ASP A 5 -3.17 1.21 -12.00
CA ASP A 5 -4.12 1.84 -11.08
C ASP A 5 -3.57 1.87 -9.66
N PHE A 6 -3.91 2.93 -8.93
CA PHE A 6 -3.69 2.92 -7.48
C PHE A 6 -4.65 1.91 -6.85
N THR A 7 -4.12 1.08 -5.97
CA THR A 7 -4.92 0.04 -5.32
C THR A 7 -4.99 0.17 -3.80
N HIS A 8 -4.05 0.90 -3.20
CA HIS A 8 -3.93 0.91 -1.74
C HIS A 8 -3.03 2.08 -1.30
N VAL A 9 -3.31 2.66 -0.12
CA VAL A 9 -2.43 3.66 0.48
C VAL A 9 -2.16 3.24 1.91
N GLU A 10 -0.88 3.15 2.28
CA GLU A 10 -0.51 2.89 3.67
C GLU A 10 -0.04 4.16 4.34
N ILE A 11 -0.57 4.40 5.54
CA ILE A 11 -0.26 5.57 6.35
C ILE A 11 0.40 5.09 7.64
N PRO A 12 1.69 5.39 7.85
CA PRO A 12 2.37 4.99 9.08
C PRO A 12 2.00 5.91 10.23
N ALA A 13 1.96 5.36 11.43
CA ALA A 13 1.63 6.10 12.64
C ALA A 13 2.46 5.61 13.82
N ASP A 14 2.75 6.51 14.73
CA ASP A 14 3.37 6.13 16.01
C ASP A 14 2.32 5.60 16.97
N ASP A 15 1.08 6.09 16.83
CA ASP A 15 -0.09 5.64 17.59
C ASP A 15 -1.22 5.44 16.57
N ALA A 16 -1.50 4.19 16.25
CA ALA A 16 -2.46 3.87 15.20
C ALA A 16 -3.90 4.27 15.57
N GLY A 17 -4.26 4.13 16.84
CA GLY A 17 -5.59 4.53 17.30
C GLY A 17 -5.82 6.04 17.21
N ARG A 18 -4.81 6.81 17.55
CA ARG A 18 -4.86 8.27 17.43
C ARG A 18 -4.97 8.70 15.96
N ALA A 19 -4.22 8.06 15.09
CA ALA A 19 -4.29 8.35 13.65
C ALA A 19 -5.65 7.98 13.07
N LYS A 20 -6.20 6.82 13.45
CA LYS A 20 -7.53 6.39 13.04
C LYS A 20 -8.58 7.44 13.42
N ARG A 21 -8.53 7.92 14.64
CA ARG A 21 -9.45 8.95 15.11
C ARG A 21 -9.31 10.25 14.31
N PHE A 22 -8.09 10.68 14.06
CA PHE A 22 -7.81 11.90 13.27
C PHE A 22 -8.44 11.83 11.89
N TYR A 23 -8.15 10.78 11.13
CA TYR A 23 -8.66 10.64 9.77
C TYR A 23 -10.14 10.36 9.72
N GLY A 24 -10.65 9.60 10.67
CA GLY A 24 -12.08 9.28 10.73
C GLY A 24 -12.92 10.52 11.04
N GLU A 25 -12.50 11.33 11.99
CA GLU A 25 -13.25 12.55 12.35
C GLU A 25 -13.09 13.66 11.31
N LEU A 26 -11.89 13.81 10.74
CA LEU A 26 -11.63 14.88 9.77
C LEU A 26 -12.22 14.59 8.39
N PHE A 27 -12.09 13.37 7.91
CA PHE A 27 -12.46 13.01 6.54
C PHE A 27 -13.63 12.05 6.44
N ASN A 28 -14.15 11.61 7.57
CA ASN A 28 -15.28 10.68 7.63
C ASN A 28 -14.97 9.33 6.96
N TRP A 29 -13.73 8.87 7.07
CA TRP A 29 -13.35 7.57 6.55
C TRP A 29 -13.98 6.46 7.38
N GLN A 30 -14.33 5.35 6.72
CA GLN A 30 -14.85 4.16 7.38
C GLN A 30 -13.71 3.18 7.65
N PHE A 31 -13.68 2.61 8.85
CA PHE A 31 -12.61 1.70 9.25
C PHE A 31 -13.13 0.29 9.46
N LEU A 32 -12.30 -0.69 9.11
CA LEU A 32 -12.49 -2.10 9.42
C LEU A 32 -11.30 -2.54 10.25
N ASP A 33 -11.57 -2.91 11.50
CA ASP A 33 -10.54 -3.41 12.40
C ASP A 33 -10.48 -4.92 12.29
N LEU A 34 -9.26 -5.46 12.18
CA LEU A 34 -9.03 -6.89 12.07
C LEU A 34 -8.66 -7.43 13.45
N PRO A 35 -9.35 -8.48 13.95
CA PRO A 35 -9.11 -9.00 15.30
C PRO A 35 -7.66 -9.44 15.55
N ASP A 36 -7.00 -9.98 14.52
CA ASP A 36 -5.64 -10.49 14.64
C ASP A 36 -4.56 -9.41 14.46
N TYR A 37 -4.97 -8.18 14.10
CA TYR A 37 -4.06 -7.07 13.80
C TYR A 37 -4.56 -5.80 14.47
N PRO A 38 -4.43 -5.69 15.82
CA PRO A 38 -5.06 -4.60 16.58
C PRO A 38 -4.53 -3.20 16.24
N ASP A 39 -3.30 -3.11 15.72
CA ASP A 39 -2.70 -1.83 15.37
C ASP A 39 -2.65 -1.59 13.86
N TYR A 40 -3.46 -2.34 13.09
CA TYR A 40 -3.57 -2.20 11.64
C TYR A 40 -5.04 -1.98 11.29
N HIS A 41 -5.38 -0.74 10.93
CA HIS A 41 -6.76 -0.34 10.67
C HIS A 41 -6.96 -0.10 9.19
N MET A 42 -7.72 -0.97 8.55
CA MET A 42 -8.07 -0.79 7.15
C MET A 42 -9.13 0.28 7.00
N PHE A 43 -9.08 1.05 5.93
CA PHE A 43 -10.05 2.13 5.70
C PHE A 43 -10.54 2.16 4.27
N THR A 44 -11.75 2.71 4.11
CA THR A 44 -12.28 3.15 2.82
C THR A 44 -12.56 4.64 2.92
N THR A 45 -12.40 5.34 1.80
CA THR A 45 -12.73 6.75 1.71
C THR A 45 -14.22 6.95 1.43
N ALA A 46 -14.66 8.18 1.30
CA ALA A 46 -16.07 8.50 1.11
C ALA A 46 -16.69 7.85 -0.14
N ALA A 47 -15.90 7.57 -1.16
CA ALA A 47 -16.38 6.88 -2.37
C ALA A 47 -16.60 5.37 -2.14
N GLY A 48 -16.22 4.83 -0.97
CA GLY A 48 -16.40 3.41 -0.65
C GLY A 48 -15.61 2.52 -1.60
N GLU A 49 -16.27 1.51 -2.19
CA GLU A 49 -15.62 0.54 -3.07
C GLU A 49 -15.09 1.16 -4.36
N ASP A 50 -15.65 2.29 -4.79
CA ASP A 50 -15.22 2.99 -5.99
C ASP A 50 -14.02 3.90 -5.75
N GLY A 51 -13.66 4.13 -4.50
CA GLY A 51 -12.52 4.97 -4.12
C GLY A 51 -11.29 4.17 -3.74
N ALA A 52 -10.20 4.88 -3.54
CA ALA A 52 -9.01 4.26 -2.98
C ALA A 52 -9.26 3.92 -1.52
N GLY A 53 -8.70 2.81 -1.09
CA GLY A 53 -8.67 2.44 0.31
C GLY A 53 -7.24 2.24 0.76
N GLY A 54 -7.06 1.82 2.01
CA GLY A 54 -5.73 1.58 2.51
C GLY A 54 -5.73 1.10 3.94
N ALA A 55 -4.66 1.40 4.65
CA ALA A 55 -4.53 1.02 6.04
C ALA A 55 -3.64 2.02 6.79
N ILE A 56 -3.95 2.20 8.07
CA ILE A 56 -3.09 2.89 9.02
C ILE A 56 -2.47 1.83 9.91
N GLY A 57 -1.16 1.85 10.05
CA GLY A 57 -0.44 0.89 10.88
C GLY A 57 0.73 1.53 11.61
N LEU A 58 1.30 0.78 12.55
CA LEU A 58 2.46 1.29 13.29
C LEU A 58 3.65 1.45 12.35
N ARG A 59 4.31 2.58 12.46
CA ARG A 59 5.45 2.95 11.61
C ARG A 59 6.52 1.87 11.58
N LYS A 60 6.78 1.24 12.71
CA LYS A 60 7.80 0.17 12.83
C LYS A 60 7.43 -1.10 12.06
N ASP A 61 6.14 -1.31 11.77
CA ASP A 61 5.63 -2.53 11.13
C ASP A 61 5.28 -2.33 9.64
N MET A 62 5.37 -1.08 9.15
CA MET A 62 4.98 -0.75 7.79
C MET A 62 6.15 -0.90 6.82
N ALA A 63 5.84 -1.06 5.54
CA ALA A 63 6.83 -1.22 4.48
C ALA A 63 7.68 0.04 4.26
N SER A 64 7.18 1.19 4.68
CA SER A 64 7.90 2.46 4.63
C SER A 64 7.54 3.30 5.86
N ASP A 65 8.43 4.21 6.24
CA ASP A 65 8.16 5.19 7.29
C ASP A 65 7.40 6.42 6.75
N LYS A 66 7.05 6.40 5.47
CA LYS A 66 6.32 7.46 4.77
C LYS A 66 4.97 6.95 4.31
N VAL A 67 4.06 7.87 4.00
CA VAL A 67 2.82 7.51 3.31
C VAL A 67 3.20 6.85 1.98
N LEU A 68 2.68 5.66 1.73
CA LEU A 68 3.10 4.81 0.62
C LEU A 68 1.90 4.44 -0.24
N ALA A 69 1.93 4.88 -1.49
CA ALA A 69 0.91 4.50 -2.48
C ALA A 69 1.32 3.19 -3.16
N TYR A 70 0.36 2.30 -3.34
CA TYR A 70 0.54 1.03 -4.03
C TYR A 70 -0.10 1.12 -5.41
N ILE A 71 0.64 0.69 -6.41
CA ILE A 71 0.20 0.65 -7.81
C ILE A 71 0.11 -0.81 -8.23
N LYS A 72 -1.05 -1.19 -8.77
CA LYS A 72 -1.25 -2.54 -9.28
C LYS A 72 -0.43 -2.74 -10.56
N VAL A 73 0.26 -3.88 -10.63
CA VAL A 73 0.99 -4.29 -11.83
C VAL A 73 0.63 -5.74 -12.18
N ASP A 74 0.76 -6.08 -13.45
CA ASP A 74 0.53 -7.46 -13.90
C ASP A 74 1.65 -8.39 -13.45
N SER A 75 2.87 -7.89 -13.42
CA SER A 75 4.06 -8.65 -13.00
C SER A 75 5.06 -7.73 -12.35
N ILE A 76 5.41 -8.00 -11.10
CA ILE A 76 6.45 -7.25 -10.40
C ILE A 76 7.81 -7.48 -11.07
N ASP A 77 8.09 -8.73 -11.48
CA ASP A 77 9.38 -9.04 -12.11
C ASP A 77 9.58 -8.24 -13.40
N ALA A 78 8.57 -8.19 -14.26
CA ALA A 78 8.62 -7.40 -15.48
C ALA A 78 8.71 -5.88 -15.20
N THR A 79 7.97 -5.43 -14.19
CA THR A 79 7.97 -4.02 -13.77
C THR A 79 9.35 -3.60 -13.27
N VAL A 80 9.99 -4.42 -12.46
CA VAL A 80 11.32 -4.14 -11.92
C VAL A 80 12.37 -4.08 -13.05
N ASP A 81 12.29 -5.00 -14.01
CA ASP A 81 13.21 -4.97 -15.16
C ASP A 81 13.05 -3.67 -15.96
N ARG A 82 11.82 -3.26 -16.22
CA ARG A 82 11.52 -2.05 -16.98
C ARG A 82 11.87 -0.77 -16.21
N LEU A 83 11.61 -0.78 -14.90
CA LEU A 83 11.88 0.33 -14.00
C LEU A 83 13.35 0.78 -14.07
N GLN A 84 14.27 -0.17 -14.07
CA GLN A 84 15.70 0.13 -14.08
C GLN A 84 16.11 0.87 -15.34
N ASP A 85 15.54 0.48 -16.49
CA ASP A 85 15.79 1.15 -17.76
C ASP A 85 15.27 2.60 -17.77
N LEU A 86 14.30 2.89 -16.93
CA LEU A 86 13.66 4.20 -16.86
C LEU A 86 14.20 5.08 -15.74
N GLY A 87 15.25 4.64 -15.06
CA GLY A 87 15.92 5.45 -14.04
C GLY A 87 15.44 5.21 -12.62
N GLY A 88 14.64 4.19 -12.41
CA GLY A 88 14.20 3.79 -11.06
C GLY A 88 15.11 2.72 -10.45
N SER A 89 14.83 2.36 -9.21
CA SER A 89 15.58 1.32 -8.50
C SER A 89 14.68 0.59 -7.51
N VAL A 90 15.15 -0.54 -7.00
CA VAL A 90 14.41 -1.33 -6.02
C VAL A 90 14.91 -1.00 -4.62
N LYS A 91 14.01 -0.65 -3.71
CA LYS A 91 14.33 -0.44 -2.30
C LYS A 91 14.11 -1.73 -1.50
N THR A 92 12.94 -2.35 -1.67
CA THR A 92 12.58 -3.60 -1.00
C THR A 92 12.21 -4.60 -2.09
N PRO A 93 12.95 -5.72 -2.20
CA PRO A 93 12.67 -6.71 -3.23
C PRO A 93 11.29 -7.35 -3.07
N LYS A 94 10.83 -8.00 -4.15
CA LYS A 94 9.55 -8.70 -4.18
C LYS A 94 9.42 -9.62 -2.96
N GLY A 95 8.33 -9.42 -2.20
CA GLY A 95 7.97 -10.22 -1.05
C GLY A 95 6.56 -10.72 -1.17
N GLU A 96 6.29 -11.89 -0.60
CA GLU A 96 4.96 -12.48 -0.60
C GLU A 96 4.14 -11.96 0.59
N VAL A 97 2.87 -11.66 0.32
CA VAL A 97 1.85 -11.49 1.35
C VAL A 97 0.96 -12.73 1.25
N PRO A 98 1.11 -13.69 2.17
CA PRO A 98 0.45 -15.00 2.03
C PRO A 98 -1.05 -14.89 1.82
N GLY A 99 -1.56 -15.60 0.83
CA GLY A 99 -2.99 -15.60 0.49
C GLY A 99 -3.49 -14.37 -0.25
N GLN A 100 -2.64 -13.37 -0.49
CA GLN A 100 -3.04 -12.09 -1.08
C GLN A 100 -2.32 -11.80 -2.39
N GLY A 101 -1.00 -11.87 -2.39
CA GLY A 101 -0.20 -11.54 -3.57
C GLY A 101 1.24 -11.23 -3.20
N TRP A 102 1.84 -10.34 -3.97
CA TRP A 102 3.23 -9.91 -3.78
C TRP A 102 3.33 -8.39 -3.83
N TYR A 103 4.34 -7.87 -3.16
CA TYR A 103 4.65 -6.44 -3.23
C TYR A 103 6.15 -6.23 -3.37
N ALA A 104 6.52 -5.05 -3.82
CA ALA A 104 7.89 -4.55 -3.74
C ALA A 104 7.82 -3.05 -3.50
N VAL A 105 8.86 -2.49 -2.88
CA VAL A 105 8.98 -1.04 -2.76
C VAL A 105 10.08 -0.59 -3.71
N VAL A 106 9.77 0.37 -4.55
CA VAL A 106 10.67 0.88 -5.57
C VAL A 106 10.86 2.38 -5.41
N LEU A 107 11.90 2.90 -6.01
CA LEU A 107 12.14 4.34 -6.12
C LEU A 107 11.87 4.73 -7.57
N ASP A 108 11.10 5.79 -7.76
CA ASP A 108 10.87 6.34 -9.10
C ASP A 108 12.11 7.10 -9.60
N SER A 109 12.02 7.72 -10.76
CA SER A 109 13.15 8.49 -11.34
C SER A 109 13.58 9.67 -10.49
N GLU A 110 12.73 10.13 -9.56
CA GLU A 110 12.97 11.27 -8.71
C GLU A 110 13.29 10.90 -7.27
N GLY A 111 13.46 9.60 -6.99
CA GLY A 111 13.78 9.11 -5.65
C GLY A 111 12.59 8.94 -4.72
N ASN A 112 11.37 9.04 -5.22
CA ASN A 112 10.18 8.84 -4.40
C ASN A 112 9.90 7.35 -4.20
N GLU A 113 9.45 6.98 -2.99
CA GLU A 113 9.06 5.61 -2.68
C GLU A 113 7.65 5.34 -3.17
N ILE A 114 7.50 4.27 -3.94
CA ILE A 114 6.23 3.78 -4.46
C ILE A 114 6.23 2.27 -4.26
N ALA A 115 5.11 1.70 -3.88
CA ALA A 115 4.98 0.24 -3.84
C ALA A 115 4.27 -0.25 -5.10
N VAL A 116 4.64 -1.44 -5.54
CA VAL A 116 3.94 -2.15 -6.62
C VAL A 116 3.34 -3.43 -6.05
N TRP A 117 2.16 -3.77 -6.54
CA TRP A 117 1.36 -4.89 -6.06
C TRP A 117 0.97 -5.80 -7.20
N GLU A 118 1.23 -7.10 -7.02
CA GLU A 118 0.80 -8.14 -7.95
C GLU A 118 -0.13 -9.08 -7.21
N SER A 119 -1.37 -9.18 -7.67
CA SER A 119 -2.38 -10.05 -7.06
C SER A 119 -2.13 -11.50 -7.39
N LEU A 120 -2.60 -12.41 -6.51
CA LEU A 120 -2.59 -13.83 -6.83
C LEU A 120 -3.41 -14.08 -8.09
N PRO A 121 -3.01 -15.05 -8.93
CA PRO A 121 -3.83 -15.44 -10.08
C PRO A 121 -5.19 -15.93 -9.61
N ARG A 122 -6.22 -15.58 -10.37
CA ARG A 122 -7.54 -16.15 -10.16
C ARG A 122 -7.54 -17.54 -10.79
N GLY A 123 -7.71 -18.55 -9.95
CA GLY A 123 -7.69 -19.92 -10.43
C GLY A 123 -8.93 -20.67 -10.11
#